data_b4a663290199416a8079841405cd32e2
#
_entry.id   b4a663290199416a8079841405cd32e2
#
_cell.length_a   1.000
_cell.length_b   1.000
_cell.length_c   1.000
_cell.angle_alpha   90.00
_cell.angle_beta   90.00
_cell.angle_gamma   90.00
#
_symmetry.space_group_name_H-M   'P 1'
#
loop_
_entity.id
_entity.type
_entity.pdbx_description
1 polymer ?
#
loop_
_entity_poly.entity_id
_entity_poly.type
_entity_poly.pdbx_seq_one_letter_code
_entity_poly.pdbx_strand_id
1 'polypeptide(L)'
;MGSIAALTRKGFGSKIVGLALLSTLAGAACAETDASGQNVRVVKNREEAPPQTGGIAPDKEAEVQLLLQQRDPSTLRCYQDVLDEKHDRAFKGTVIVLLSLTPAGGSSTASAKIIGGTLNNKEVSDCLIEKLQGFDYPQIAQAGTMQYVYRFEPAY
;
A
#
# COMPACT_ATOMS: atom_id res chain seq x y z
N MET A 1 38.42 3.02 29.80
CA MET A 1 38.18 2.15 30.98
C MET A 1 36.70 2.18 31.28
N GLY A 2 35.96 1.10 31.01
CA GLY A 2 34.52 1.06 31.21
C GLY A 2 33.95 -0.27 30.75
N SER A 3 33.68 -1.13 31.67
CA SER A 3 33.45 -2.57 31.64
C SER A 3 32.28 -3.04 30.83
N ILE A 4 32.52 -4.17 30.17
CA ILE A 4 31.57 -5.04 29.47
C ILE A 4 30.87 -5.93 30.50
N ALA A 5 29.54 -5.91 30.55
CA ALA A 5 28.76 -6.89 31.31
C ALA A 5 28.11 -7.90 30.37
N ALA A 6 28.63 -9.11 30.41
CA ALA A 6 28.09 -10.30 29.75
C ALA A 6 26.88 -10.81 30.53
N LEU A 7 25.72 -10.97 29.87
CA LEU A 7 24.55 -11.65 30.42
C LEU A 7 24.41 -13.03 29.77
N THR A 8 24.86 -14.03 30.50
CA THR A 8 24.67 -15.45 30.26
C THR A 8 23.20 -15.82 30.51
N ARG A 9 22.48 -16.32 29.52
CA ARG A 9 21.14 -16.90 29.71
C ARG A 9 21.21 -18.40 29.67
N LYS A 10 20.94 -18.95 30.85
CA LYS A 10 20.81 -20.37 31.21
C LYS A 10 19.71 -21.05 30.38
N GLY A 11 20.05 -22.26 29.89
CA GLY A 11 19.12 -23.17 29.26
C GLY A 11 18.08 -23.72 30.22
N PHE A 12 16.90 -23.92 29.69
CA PHE A 12 15.86 -24.69 30.34
C PHE A 12 15.46 -25.83 29.40
N GLY A 13 15.99 -27.00 29.69
CA GLY A 13 15.56 -28.23 29.06
C GLY A 13 14.25 -28.69 29.69
N SER A 14 13.28 -28.99 28.87
CA SER A 14 12.13 -29.78 29.29
C SER A 14 11.86 -30.85 28.25
N LYS A 15 12.22 -32.07 28.61
CA LYS A 15 11.79 -33.32 27.94
C LYS A 15 10.34 -33.55 28.38
N ILE A 16 9.44 -33.69 27.46
CA ILE A 16 8.16 -34.34 27.67
C ILE A 16 7.98 -35.40 26.57
N VAL A 17 7.97 -36.65 27.05
CA VAL A 17 7.70 -37.86 26.35
C VAL A 17 6.17 -38.07 26.27
N GLY A 18 5.70 -38.47 25.10
CA GLY A 18 4.61 -39.43 24.95
C GLY A 18 3.19 -38.87 24.92
N LEU A 19 2.50 -39.00 23.86
CA LEU A 19 1.41 -39.98 23.69
C LEU A 19 0.74 -39.78 22.34
N ALA A 20 0.78 -40.81 21.52
CA ALA A 20 0.02 -40.91 20.30
C ALA A 20 -1.47 -41.06 20.62
N LEU A 21 -2.32 -40.23 20.00
CA LEU A 21 -3.74 -40.51 19.83
C LEU A 21 -4.17 -40.03 18.44
N LEU A 22 -4.46 -41.03 17.60
CA LEU A 22 -5.20 -40.82 16.36
C LEU A 22 -6.56 -40.23 16.71
N SER A 23 -6.91 -39.13 16.06
CA SER A 23 -8.29 -38.69 15.96
C SER A 23 -8.54 -38.03 14.60
N THR A 24 -9.31 -38.73 13.85
CA THR A 24 -10.12 -38.46 12.66
C THR A 24 -10.44 -37.01 12.31
N LEU A 25 -10.30 -36.79 10.99
CA LEU A 25 -10.85 -35.74 10.15
C LEU A 25 -12.17 -35.12 10.65
N ALA A 26 -12.15 -33.83 10.84
CA ALA A 26 -13.27 -32.97 10.51
C ALA A 26 -12.66 -31.70 9.92
N GLY A 27 -12.82 -31.52 8.62
CA GLY A 27 -12.46 -30.29 7.91
C GLY A 27 -13.36 -29.15 8.39
N ALA A 28 -12.90 -28.40 9.37
CA ALA A 28 -13.44 -27.09 9.67
C ALA A 28 -12.66 -26.12 8.79
N ALA A 29 -13.31 -25.63 7.74
CA ALA A 29 -12.89 -24.43 7.04
C ALA A 29 -12.80 -23.32 8.10
N CYS A 30 -11.62 -23.02 8.58
CA CYS A 30 -11.37 -21.79 9.30
C CYS A 30 -11.58 -20.65 8.31
N ALA A 31 -12.78 -20.06 8.34
CA ALA A 31 -12.97 -18.73 7.84
C ALA A 31 -12.06 -17.84 8.72
N GLU A 32 -10.92 -17.46 8.19
CA GLU A 32 -10.12 -16.39 8.75
C GLU A 32 -10.99 -15.13 8.68
N THR A 33 -11.60 -14.84 9.80
CA THR A 33 -12.26 -13.57 10.03
C THR A 33 -11.12 -12.58 10.24
N ASP A 34 -10.66 -11.95 9.17
CA ASP A 34 -9.83 -10.77 9.24
C ASP A 34 -10.63 -9.69 9.99
N ALA A 35 -10.40 -9.63 11.29
CA ALA A 35 -10.87 -8.56 12.15
C ALA A 35 -9.96 -7.33 11.99
N SER A 36 -9.68 -6.95 10.74
CA SER A 36 -9.15 -5.64 10.41
C SER A 36 -10.33 -4.78 10.00
N GLY A 37 -10.75 -3.86 10.87
CA GLY A 37 -11.85 -2.94 10.65
C GLY A 37 -11.54 -1.94 9.53
N GLN A 38 -11.28 -2.43 8.33
CA GLN A 38 -11.08 -1.62 7.14
C GLN A 38 -12.40 -1.46 6.42
N ASN A 39 -13.12 -0.39 6.75
CA ASN A 39 -14.36 0.00 6.10
C ASN A 39 -14.15 0.63 4.71
N VAL A 40 -13.01 0.40 4.07
CA VAL A 40 -12.67 0.99 2.78
C VAL A 40 -12.10 -0.05 1.84
N ARG A 41 -12.65 -0.12 0.65
CA ARG A 41 -12.21 -1.02 -0.42
C ARG A 41 -11.69 -0.18 -1.60
N VAL A 42 -10.41 -0.35 -1.96
CA VAL A 42 -9.91 0.13 -3.25
C VAL A 42 -10.27 -0.89 -4.31
N VAL A 43 -11.18 -0.55 -5.18
CA VAL A 43 -11.51 -1.38 -6.34
C VAL A 43 -10.64 -0.93 -7.50
N LYS A 44 -9.72 -1.79 -7.92
CA LYS A 44 -8.94 -1.60 -9.13
C LYS A 44 -9.79 -1.88 -10.36
N ASN A 45 -10.18 -0.85 -11.07
CA ASN A 45 -10.50 -1.01 -12.48
C ASN A 45 -9.26 -0.58 -13.26
N ARG A 46 -8.67 -1.53 -13.94
CA ARG A 46 -7.68 -1.30 -14.98
C ARG A 46 -8.43 -0.73 -16.19
N GLU A 47 -8.82 0.52 -16.11
CA GLU A 47 -9.24 1.26 -17.26
C GLU A 47 -7.96 1.73 -17.94
N GLU A 48 -7.76 1.25 -19.13
CA GLU A 48 -6.60 1.46 -20.00
C GLU A 48 -6.41 2.98 -20.20
N ALA A 49 -5.51 3.56 -19.41
CA ALA A 49 -5.13 4.95 -19.61
C ALA A 49 -4.42 5.09 -20.95
N PRO A 50 -4.72 6.13 -21.75
CA PRO A 50 -4.09 6.33 -23.06
C PRO A 50 -2.56 6.40 -22.89
N PRO A 51 -1.78 5.86 -23.86
CA PRO A 51 -0.33 5.85 -23.80
C PRO A 51 0.22 7.27 -23.74
N GLN A 52 0.84 7.60 -22.62
CA GLN A 52 1.47 8.90 -22.41
C GLN A 52 2.83 8.92 -23.10
N THR A 53 3.03 9.86 -24.02
CA THR A 53 4.31 10.10 -24.69
C THR A 53 5.34 10.56 -23.64
N GLY A 54 6.36 9.73 -23.38
CA GLY A 54 7.35 9.98 -22.31
C GLY A 54 7.19 9.03 -21.11
N GLY A 55 6.57 7.88 -21.32
CA GLY A 55 6.34 6.86 -20.29
C GLY A 55 7.62 6.24 -19.74
N ILE A 56 7.52 5.71 -18.54
CA ILE A 56 8.52 4.85 -17.91
C ILE A 56 8.62 3.56 -18.73
N ALA A 57 9.81 2.95 -18.82
CA ALA A 57 9.97 1.65 -19.48
C ALA A 57 8.98 0.63 -18.90
N PRO A 58 8.33 -0.23 -19.75
CA PRO A 58 7.19 -1.06 -19.30
C PRO A 58 7.49 -2.01 -18.13
N ASP A 59 8.72 -2.52 -18.06
CA ASP A 59 9.20 -3.36 -16.95
C ASP A 59 9.25 -2.56 -15.65
N LYS A 60 9.73 -1.33 -15.70
CA LYS A 60 9.81 -0.42 -14.54
C LYS A 60 8.44 0.15 -14.17
N GLU A 61 7.59 0.39 -15.15
CA GLU A 61 6.20 0.76 -14.88
C GLU A 61 5.48 -0.32 -14.08
N ALA A 62 5.68 -1.60 -14.44
CA ALA A 62 5.11 -2.72 -13.69
C ALA A 62 5.63 -2.80 -12.25
N GLU A 63 6.94 -2.56 -12.02
CA GLU A 63 7.52 -2.50 -10.68
C GLU A 63 6.92 -1.35 -9.85
N VAL A 64 6.76 -0.17 -10.45
CA VAL A 64 6.14 0.99 -9.77
C VAL A 64 4.67 0.71 -9.47
N GLN A 65 3.92 0.12 -10.39
CA GLN A 65 2.53 -0.28 -10.15
C GLN A 65 2.42 -1.27 -8.99
N LEU A 66 3.32 -2.26 -8.93
CA LEU A 66 3.35 -3.22 -7.83
C LEU A 66 3.66 -2.55 -6.49
N LEU A 67 4.62 -1.63 -6.47
CA LEU A 67 4.93 -0.82 -5.28
C LEU A 67 3.71 -0.05 -4.80
N LEU A 68 3.02 0.67 -5.69
CA LEU A 68 1.82 1.43 -5.34
C LEU A 68 0.73 0.52 -4.77
N GLN A 69 0.58 -0.70 -5.33
CA GLN A 69 -0.34 -1.70 -4.81
C GLN A 69 0.00 -2.15 -3.39
N GLN A 70 1.27 -2.40 -3.14
CA GLN A 70 1.73 -2.81 -1.80
C GLN A 70 1.56 -1.70 -0.77
N ARG A 71 1.55 -0.44 -1.22
CA ARG A 71 1.38 0.75 -0.38
C ARG A 71 -0.07 1.25 -0.32
N ASP A 72 -1.01 0.58 -1.00
CA ASP A 72 -2.44 0.91 -0.95
C ASP A 72 -2.97 1.13 0.49
N PRO A 73 -2.63 0.32 1.52
CA PRO A 73 -3.10 0.58 2.87
C PRO A 73 -2.68 1.93 3.44
N SER A 74 -1.52 2.44 3.02
CA SER A 74 -1.02 3.75 3.44
C SER A 74 -1.77 4.91 2.78
N THR A 75 -2.10 4.77 1.49
CA THR A 75 -2.86 5.78 0.74
C THR A 75 -4.35 5.75 1.08
N LEU A 76 -4.88 4.57 1.41
CA LEU A 76 -6.25 4.39 1.89
C LEU A 76 -6.54 5.18 3.17
N ARG A 77 -5.59 5.28 4.07
CA ARG A 77 -5.76 6.04 5.31
C ARG A 77 -6.10 7.49 5.04
N CYS A 78 -5.49 8.10 4.00
CA CYS A 78 -5.83 9.48 3.62
C CYS A 78 -7.31 9.69 3.32
N TYR A 79 -7.96 8.69 2.72
CA TYR A 79 -9.39 8.73 2.47
C TYR A 79 -10.21 8.38 3.71
N GLN A 80 -9.77 7.38 4.48
CA GLN A 80 -10.47 6.90 5.66
C GLN A 80 -10.56 7.97 6.74
N ASP A 81 -9.47 8.68 7.01
CA ASP A 81 -9.43 9.74 8.01
C ASP A 81 -10.49 10.83 7.72
N VAL A 82 -10.61 11.23 6.45
CA VAL A 82 -11.63 12.19 6.02
C VAL A 82 -13.04 11.59 6.02
N LEU A 83 -13.19 10.32 5.66
CA LEU A 83 -14.47 9.61 5.70
C LEU A 83 -15.01 9.51 7.13
N ASP A 84 -14.13 9.18 8.08
CA ASP A 84 -14.47 9.04 9.50
C ASP A 84 -14.88 10.40 10.11
N GLU A 85 -14.25 11.49 9.67
CA GLU A 85 -14.63 12.84 10.08
C GLU A 85 -15.99 13.27 9.51
N LYS A 86 -16.21 13.00 8.22
CA LYS A 86 -17.43 13.47 7.52
C LYS A 86 -18.65 12.61 7.81
N HIS A 87 -18.47 11.33 8.15
CA HIS A 87 -19.54 10.32 8.31
C HIS A 87 -20.51 10.25 7.11
N ASP A 88 -20.03 10.59 5.91
CA ASP A 88 -20.83 10.70 4.69
C ASP A 88 -20.64 9.47 3.79
N ARG A 89 -21.68 8.65 3.69
CA ARG A 89 -21.70 7.46 2.82
C ARG A 89 -21.63 7.78 1.32
N ALA A 90 -21.96 8.99 0.94
CA ALA A 90 -21.85 9.46 -0.44
C ALA A 90 -20.42 9.93 -0.79
N PHE A 91 -19.53 10.02 0.23
CA PHE A 91 -18.14 10.41 0.03
C PHE A 91 -17.35 9.27 -0.64
N LYS A 92 -17.40 9.23 -1.95
CA LYS A 92 -16.73 8.22 -2.81
C LYS A 92 -16.33 8.83 -4.13
N GLY A 93 -15.37 8.21 -4.81
CA GLY A 93 -14.96 8.66 -6.13
C GLY A 93 -13.60 8.18 -6.54
N THR A 94 -13.08 8.78 -7.58
CA THR A 94 -11.76 8.49 -8.14
C THR A 94 -10.84 9.70 -8.00
N VAL A 95 -9.54 9.42 -7.84
CA VAL A 95 -8.48 10.42 -7.92
C VAL A 95 -7.46 9.94 -8.95
N ILE A 96 -7.19 10.77 -9.96
CA ILE A 96 -6.21 10.46 -11.02
C ILE A 96 -4.93 11.22 -10.68
N VAL A 97 -3.86 10.48 -10.49
CA VAL A 97 -2.54 11.02 -10.14
C VAL A 97 -1.61 10.88 -11.33
N LEU A 98 -0.94 11.97 -11.69
CA LEU A 98 0.24 11.94 -12.56
C LEU A 98 1.47 11.82 -11.67
N LEU A 99 2.19 10.71 -11.79
CA LEU A 99 3.44 10.45 -11.11
C LEU A 99 4.60 10.68 -12.07
N SER A 100 5.50 11.60 -11.72
CA SER A 100 6.72 11.87 -12.48
C SER A 100 7.90 11.34 -11.69
N LEU A 101 8.65 10.42 -12.28
CA LEU A 101 9.85 9.84 -11.67
C LEU A 101 11.10 10.39 -12.33
N THR A 102 12.13 10.65 -11.50
CA THR A 102 13.42 11.13 -11.94
C THR A 102 14.52 10.28 -11.32
N PRO A 103 15.52 9.81 -12.09
CA PRO A 103 16.64 9.02 -11.55
C PRO A 103 17.40 9.79 -10.48
N ALA A 104 17.74 9.14 -9.35
CA ALA A 104 18.47 9.72 -8.24
C ALA A 104 19.41 8.70 -7.59
N GLY A 105 20.58 8.45 -8.22
CA GLY A 105 21.71 7.76 -7.59
C GLY A 105 21.42 6.41 -6.92
N GLY A 106 20.72 5.50 -7.59
CA GLY A 106 20.37 4.16 -7.06
C GLY A 106 18.89 3.96 -6.71
N SER A 107 18.12 5.04 -6.71
CA SER A 107 16.66 5.04 -6.56
C SER A 107 16.07 6.04 -7.55
N SER A 108 14.78 6.33 -7.39
CA SER A 108 14.13 7.42 -8.13
C SER A 108 13.37 8.32 -7.17
N THR A 109 13.44 9.62 -7.42
CA THR A 109 12.59 10.60 -6.73
C THR A 109 11.28 10.76 -7.48
N ALA A 110 10.20 10.90 -6.74
CA ALA A 110 8.87 11.07 -7.28
C ALA A 110 8.31 12.47 -7.05
N SER A 111 7.62 12.99 -8.05
CA SER A 111 6.72 14.13 -7.92
C SER A 111 5.32 13.69 -8.31
N ALA A 112 4.35 13.89 -7.43
CA ALA A 112 2.96 13.51 -7.64
C ALA A 112 2.09 14.76 -7.84
N LYS A 113 1.16 14.68 -8.79
CA LYS A 113 0.19 15.75 -9.05
C LYS A 113 -1.17 15.14 -9.34
N ILE A 114 -2.23 15.67 -8.71
CA ILE A 114 -3.60 15.32 -9.08
C ILE A 114 -3.96 16.02 -10.40
N ILE A 115 -4.39 15.24 -11.38
CA ILE A 115 -4.75 15.73 -12.71
C ILE A 115 -6.23 15.58 -13.03
N GLY A 116 -6.99 14.88 -12.17
CA GLY A 116 -8.42 14.68 -12.35
C GLY A 116 -9.00 13.71 -11.34
N GLY A 117 -10.26 13.36 -11.58
CA GLY A 117 -11.00 12.44 -10.72
C GLY A 117 -12.38 12.99 -10.37
N THR A 118 -13.18 12.18 -9.68
CA THR A 118 -14.51 12.57 -9.21
C THR A 118 -14.54 12.90 -7.71
N LEU A 119 -13.53 12.42 -6.96
CA LEU A 119 -13.36 12.75 -5.55
C LEU A 119 -12.59 14.07 -5.43
N ASN A 120 -13.32 15.17 -5.34
CA ASN A 120 -12.73 16.50 -5.20
C ASN A 120 -12.66 16.91 -3.72
N ASN A 121 -11.65 16.41 -3.02
CA ASN A 121 -11.36 16.77 -1.64
C ASN A 121 -9.86 17.09 -1.48
N LYS A 122 -9.60 18.28 -0.95
CA LYS A 122 -8.24 18.81 -0.82
C LYS A 122 -7.39 18.01 0.18
N GLU A 123 -7.96 17.62 1.31
CA GLU A 123 -7.26 16.90 2.38
C GLU A 123 -6.81 15.52 1.90
N VAL A 124 -7.70 14.77 1.22
CA VAL A 124 -7.36 13.49 0.58
C VAL A 124 -6.26 13.69 -0.46
N SER A 125 -6.38 14.73 -1.30
CA SER A 125 -5.42 15.01 -2.36
C SER A 125 -4.03 15.35 -1.83
N ASP A 126 -3.95 16.23 -0.85
CA ASP A 126 -2.68 16.67 -0.24
C ASP A 126 -1.99 15.49 0.48
N CYS A 127 -2.75 14.71 1.25
CA CYS A 127 -2.24 13.51 1.92
C CYS A 127 -1.73 12.47 0.90
N LEU A 128 -2.46 12.22 -0.20
CA LEU A 128 -2.01 11.32 -1.26
C LEU A 128 -0.71 11.78 -1.90
N ILE A 129 -0.59 13.06 -2.21
CA ILE A 129 0.63 13.64 -2.80
C ILE A 129 1.81 13.42 -1.85
N GLU A 130 1.65 13.74 -0.56
CA GLU A 130 2.69 13.57 0.45
C GLU A 130 3.14 12.11 0.57
N LYS A 131 2.18 11.16 0.66
CA LYS A 131 2.49 9.73 0.74
C LYS A 131 3.23 9.24 -0.51
N LEU A 132 2.75 9.61 -1.70
CA LEU A 132 3.35 9.19 -2.96
C LEU A 132 4.76 9.73 -3.16
N GLN A 133 5.04 10.95 -2.71
CA GLN A 133 6.39 11.52 -2.78
C GLN A 133 7.36 10.87 -1.78
N GLY A 134 6.85 10.30 -0.70
CA GLY A 134 7.64 9.64 0.34
C GLY A 134 7.93 8.16 0.12
N PHE A 135 7.48 7.55 -0.99
CA PHE A 135 7.78 6.14 -1.27
C PHE A 135 9.16 5.96 -1.91
N ASP A 136 9.79 4.82 -1.60
CA ASP A 136 11.05 4.42 -2.21
C ASP A 136 10.78 3.75 -3.57
N TYR A 137 10.94 4.50 -4.64
CA TYR A 137 10.71 4.02 -6.00
C TYR A 137 11.91 3.25 -6.56
N PRO A 138 11.68 2.23 -7.41
CA PRO A 138 12.75 1.50 -8.07
C PRO A 138 13.56 2.45 -8.96
N GLN A 139 14.84 2.12 -9.16
CA GLN A 139 15.71 2.87 -10.05
C GLN A 139 15.21 2.78 -11.49
N ILE A 140 15.06 3.93 -12.14
CA ILE A 140 14.76 4.07 -13.56
C ILE A 140 15.97 4.63 -14.30
N ALA A 141 16.13 4.27 -15.57
CA ALA A 141 17.24 4.73 -16.39
C ALA A 141 17.04 6.16 -16.91
N GLN A 142 15.80 6.54 -17.16
CA GLN A 142 15.41 7.83 -17.73
C GLN A 142 14.18 8.37 -16.97
N ALA A 143 14.11 9.68 -16.84
CA ALA A 143 12.94 10.34 -16.29
C ALA A 143 11.69 10.00 -17.12
N GLY A 144 10.58 9.74 -16.46
CA GLY A 144 9.33 9.40 -17.11
C GLY A 144 8.12 9.70 -16.24
N THR A 145 6.96 9.62 -16.85
CA THR A 145 5.68 9.86 -16.18
C THR A 145 4.75 8.69 -16.37
N MET A 146 3.90 8.46 -15.38
CA MET A 146 2.80 7.50 -15.45
C MET A 146 1.56 8.05 -14.78
N GLN A 147 0.40 7.55 -15.18
CA GLN A 147 -0.85 7.86 -14.50
C GLN A 147 -1.27 6.67 -13.64
N TYR A 148 -1.80 6.99 -12.47
CA TYR A 148 -2.39 5.99 -11.58
C TYR A 148 -3.75 6.48 -11.08
N VAL A 149 -4.74 5.57 -11.07
CA VAL A 149 -6.11 5.89 -10.67
C VAL A 149 -6.41 5.20 -9.35
N TYR A 150 -6.67 6.01 -8.33
CA TYR A 150 -7.23 5.55 -7.06
C TYR A 150 -8.74 5.61 -7.12
N ARG A 151 -9.40 4.52 -6.71
CA ARG A 151 -10.85 4.49 -6.53
C ARG A 151 -11.16 4.26 -5.06
N PHE A 152 -11.87 5.19 -4.47
CA PHE A 152 -12.26 5.16 -3.09
C PHE A 152 -13.76 4.90 -2.97
N GLU A 153 -14.12 3.88 -2.19
CA GLU A 153 -15.51 3.52 -1.90
C GLU A 153 -15.58 3.12 -0.42
N PRO A 154 -16.60 3.61 0.33
CA PRO A 154 -16.83 3.13 1.70
C PRO A 154 -17.17 1.63 1.65
N ALA A 155 -16.54 0.84 2.51
CA ALA A 155 -16.91 -0.56 2.70
C ALA A 155 -17.96 -0.64 3.83
N TYR A 156 -19.16 -1.12 3.51
CA TYR A 156 -20.23 -1.38 4.48
C TYR A 156 -20.67 -2.83 4.39
#